data_d4102399daac2ba8d0747ea61f622a0b
#
_entry.id   d4102399daac2ba8d0747ea61f622a0b
#
_cell.length_a   1.000
_cell.length_b   1.000
_cell.length_c   1.000
_cell.angle_alpha   90.00
_cell.angle_beta   90.00
_cell.angle_gamma   90.00
#
_symmetry.space_group_name_H-M   'P 1'
#
loop_
_entity.id
_entity.type
_entity.pdbx_description
1 polymer ?
#
loop_
_entity_poly.entity_id
_entity_poly.type
_entity_poly.pdbx_seq_one_letter_code
_entity_poly.pdbx_strand_id
1 'polypeptide(L)'
;MIVGIIDADTHIDETDATWEYMAGGDSSYKPTTAYPSNPDPKLPPARYWVIDGKRQIRFIRSDKDSGTTVETRELLDVKKRLKHMDELGTDTQVIYPTLFLMEATEKPEINAAMRRSYNRWLGDRCGQSGGRLRWVCMPPLQNMDESLAEIRWSKDHGACGILKKGDREAGKYPADPYFEPLYAEAEKLDLPICIHTGSGVPDFSPAREFSHGQFMRTKGAAINGVLGLILHRVPAKFPKLRFGCIEAGSMWAPFVAYDLRRQQLRQQGRESTSVLGVPLIEVPVNVFEENRIYITCQVDEDLPYIIKTVGENNLMVGSDYTHRDPSMELEFRKELQARADKADIPRSAVQKILYDNPKVFYGL
;
A
#
# COMPACT_ATOMS: atom_id res chain seq x y z
N MET A 1 2.17 26.73 -11.81
CA MET A 1 3.00 25.56 -12.21
C MET A 1 2.95 24.56 -11.06
N ILE A 2 2.81 23.28 -11.36
CA ILE A 2 2.89 22.19 -10.37
C ILE A 2 4.34 22.12 -9.88
N VAL A 3 4.53 22.12 -8.56
CA VAL A 3 5.86 22.31 -7.91
C VAL A 3 6.58 20.99 -7.63
N GLY A 4 6.15 19.90 -8.17
CA GLY A 4 6.75 18.60 -8.00
C GLY A 4 5.71 17.50 -8.17
N ILE A 5 6.18 16.27 -8.39
CA ILE A 5 5.34 15.10 -8.59
C ILE A 5 5.85 13.99 -7.68
N ILE A 6 4.99 13.54 -6.77
CA ILE A 6 5.23 12.37 -5.92
C ILE A 6 4.26 11.28 -6.37
N ASP A 7 4.80 10.21 -6.91
CA ASP A 7 4.09 8.99 -7.23
C ASP A 7 3.92 8.18 -5.92
N ALA A 8 2.72 8.19 -5.40
CA ALA A 8 2.43 7.71 -4.05
C ALA A 8 2.35 6.18 -3.94
N ASP A 9 2.40 5.49 -5.07
CA ASP A 9 2.26 4.05 -5.13
C ASP A 9 2.93 3.48 -6.37
N THR A 10 4.06 2.84 -6.15
CA THR A 10 4.84 2.14 -7.19
C THR A 10 5.35 0.82 -6.64
N HIS A 11 5.70 -0.08 -7.51
CA HIS A 11 6.17 -1.40 -7.10
C HIS A 11 7.54 -1.79 -7.66
N ILE A 12 8.02 -2.89 -7.16
CA ILE A 12 9.15 -3.65 -7.70
C ILE A 12 8.76 -5.12 -7.84
N ASP A 13 9.43 -5.82 -8.73
CA ASP A 13 9.41 -7.29 -8.75
C ASP A 13 10.59 -7.78 -7.92
N GLU A 14 10.34 -8.53 -6.84
CA GLU A 14 11.37 -9.14 -6.03
C GLU A 14 12.16 -10.16 -6.87
N THR A 15 13.46 -10.24 -6.60
CA THR A 15 14.40 -11.12 -7.30
C THR A 15 15.20 -11.98 -6.34
N ASP A 16 16.00 -12.89 -6.86
CA ASP A 16 16.90 -13.67 -6.02
C ASP A 16 17.87 -12.76 -5.23
N ALA A 17 18.24 -11.58 -5.77
CA ALA A 17 19.05 -10.58 -5.09
C ALA A 17 18.37 -9.98 -3.83
N THR A 18 17.03 -9.96 -3.80
CA THR A 18 16.27 -9.53 -2.62
C THR A 18 16.60 -10.39 -1.39
N TRP A 19 16.97 -11.65 -1.60
CA TRP A 19 17.21 -12.62 -0.53
C TRP A 19 18.71 -12.76 -0.19
N GLU A 20 19.60 -11.99 -0.80
CA GLU A 20 21.03 -12.05 -0.49
C GLU A 20 21.39 -11.51 0.90
N TYR A 21 20.49 -10.74 1.49
CA TYR A 21 20.61 -10.21 2.86
C TYR A 21 20.22 -11.21 3.96
N MET A 22 19.77 -12.42 3.59
CA MET A 22 19.58 -13.52 4.53
C MET A 22 20.94 -14.16 4.86
N ALA A 23 21.40 -13.93 6.08
CA ALA A 23 22.68 -14.44 6.57
C ALA A 23 22.53 -15.31 7.82
N GLY A 24 23.56 -16.08 8.16
CA GLY A 24 23.56 -16.95 9.34
C GLY A 24 22.43 -17.99 9.31
N GLY A 25 21.67 -18.08 10.38
CA GLY A 25 20.54 -19.02 10.51
C GLY A 25 19.42 -18.79 9.50
N ASP A 26 19.24 -17.55 9.04
CA ASP A 26 18.18 -17.20 8.09
C ASP A 26 18.46 -17.73 6.67
N SER A 27 19.70 -18.08 6.34
CA SER A 27 20.11 -18.55 5.01
C SER A 27 19.35 -19.81 4.54
N SER A 28 18.90 -20.64 5.46
CA SER A 28 18.10 -21.84 5.17
C SER A 28 16.67 -21.54 4.73
N TYR A 29 16.18 -20.33 4.98
CA TYR A 29 14.85 -19.88 4.62
C TYR A 29 14.79 -19.15 3.27
N LYS A 30 15.93 -19.02 2.60
CA LYS A 30 16.06 -18.26 1.35
C LYS A 30 15.09 -18.79 0.29
N PRO A 31 14.16 -17.96 -0.22
CA PRO A 31 13.33 -18.33 -1.35
C PRO A 31 14.16 -18.70 -2.57
N THR A 32 13.73 -19.69 -3.33
CA THR A 32 14.37 -20.09 -4.57
C THR A 32 13.40 -19.97 -5.75
N THR A 33 13.94 -19.76 -6.95
CA THR A 33 13.15 -19.73 -8.17
C THR A 33 13.02 -21.12 -8.76
N ALA A 34 11.81 -21.53 -9.12
CA ALA A 34 11.55 -22.76 -9.84
C ALA A 34 10.80 -22.49 -11.15
N TYR A 35 11.01 -23.36 -12.12
CA TYR A 35 10.33 -23.35 -13.42
C TYR A 35 9.51 -24.62 -13.60
N PRO A 36 8.45 -24.61 -14.44
CA PRO A 36 7.73 -25.83 -14.79
C PRO A 36 8.67 -26.85 -15.40
N SER A 37 8.57 -28.11 -14.99
CA SER A 37 9.39 -29.22 -15.54
C SER A 37 9.05 -29.53 -17.00
N ASN A 38 7.81 -29.27 -17.43
CA ASN A 38 7.32 -29.47 -18.77
C ASN A 38 6.42 -28.29 -19.18
N PRO A 39 7.00 -27.16 -19.62
CA PRO A 39 6.22 -25.98 -19.97
C PRO A 39 5.39 -26.27 -21.22
N ASP A 40 4.07 -26.02 -21.14
CA ASP A 40 3.21 -26.03 -22.32
C ASP A 40 3.55 -24.81 -23.19
N PRO A 41 4.01 -25.01 -24.45
CA PRO A 41 4.37 -23.88 -25.31
C PRO A 41 3.18 -22.99 -25.72
N LYS A 42 1.94 -23.44 -25.46
CA LYS A 42 0.72 -22.65 -25.68
C LYS A 42 0.38 -21.73 -24.52
N LEU A 43 0.97 -21.94 -23.35
CA LEU A 43 0.77 -21.10 -22.17
C LEU A 43 1.89 -20.05 -22.05
N PRO A 44 1.61 -18.89 -21.45
CA PRO A 44 2.65 -17.93 -21.12
C PRO A 44 3.76 -18.56 -20.27
N PRO A 45 5.01 -18.12 -20.40
CA PRO A 45 6.09 -18.56 -19.54
C PRO A 45 5.68 -18.41 -18.07
N ALA A 46 5.95 -19.42 -17.26
CA ALA A 46 5.69 -19.39 -15.82
C ALA A 46 6.98 -19.58 -15.02
N ARG A 47 7.06 -18.87 -13.90
CA ARG A 47 8.09 -19.07 -12.88
C ARG A 47 7.43 -19.01 -11.50
N TYR A 48 8.06 -19.64 -10.54
CA TYR A 48 7.51 -19.73 -9.19
C TYR A 48 8.58 -19.39 -8.17
N TRP A 49 8.18 -18.76 -7.09
CA TRP A 49 8.91 -18.79 -5.84
C TRP A 49 8.67 -20.13 -5.16
N VAL A 50 9.68 -20.72 -4.59
CA VAL A 50 9.57 -21.81 -3.62
C VAL A 50 9.91 -21.23 -2.26
N ILE A 51 8.89 -21.10 -1.42
CA ILE A 51 8.97 -20.54 -0.08
C ILE A 51 8.39 -21.58 0.88
N ASP A 52 9.17 -21.99 1.89
CA ASP A 52 8.75 -23.02 2.85
C ASP A 52 8.25 -24.30 2.15
N GLY A 53 8.92 -24.72 1.09
CA GLY A 53 8.54 -25.89 0.30
C GLY A 53 7.27 -25.74 -0.55
N LYS A 54 6.59 -24.59 -0.51
CA LYS A 54 5.38 -24.29 -1.29
C LYS A 54 5.70 -23.44 -2.50
N ARG A 55 5.03 -23.71 -3.64
CA ARG A 55 5.16 -22.89 -4.84
C ARG A 55 4.18 -21.74 -4.79
N GLN A 56 4.68 -20.55 -5.09
CA GLN A 56 3.88 -19.33 -5.28
C GLN A 56 4.20 -18.72 -6.64
N ILE A 57 3.22 -18.11 -7.27
CA ILE A 57 3.43 -17.46 -8.58
C ILE A 57 4.46 -16.35 -8.42
N ARG A 58 5.49 -16.36 -9.28
CA ARG A 58 6.39 -15.24 -9.51
C ARG A 58 6.03 -14.65 -10.87
N PHE A 59 5.43 -13.48 -10.86
CA PHE A 59 4.92 -12.87 -12.09
C PHE A 59 6.04 -12.64 -13.10
N ILE A 60 5.71 -12.91 -14.38
CA ILE A 60 6.55 -12.53 -15.52
C ILE A 60 5.78 -11.46 -16.27
N ARG A 61 6.37 -10.28 -16.38
CA ARG A 61 5.79 -9.14 -17.08
C ARG A 61 6.58 -8.85 -18.34
N SER A 62 5.89 -8.57 -19.43
CA SER A 62 6.56 -8.08 -20.64
C SER A 62 6.80 -6.58 -20.52
N ASP A 63 7.90 -6.10 -21.05
CA ASP A 63 8.23 -4.67 -21.05
C ASP A 63 7.19 -3.84 -21.77
N LYS A 64 6.64 -4.40 -22.86
CA LYS A 64 5.58 -3.75 -23.64
C LYS A 64 4.30 -3.55 -22.84
N ASP A 65 3.89 -4.56 -22.09
CA ASP A 65 2.60 -4.53 -21.39
C ASP A 65 2.65 -3.73 -20.09
N SER A 66 3.81 -3.72 -19.41
CA SER A 66 3.99 -2.97 -18.17
C SER A 66 4.53 -1.55 -18.37
N GLY A 67 4.95 -1.19 -19.61
CA GLY A 67 5.62 0.07 -19.87
C GLY A 67 6.97 0.24 -19.16
N THR A 68 7.51 -0.84 -18.58
CA THR A 68 8.74 -0.82 -17.76
C THR A 68 9.70 -1.89 -18.23
N THR A 69 11.01 -1.65 -18.10
CA THR A 69 12.02 -2.68 -18.42
C THR A 69 12.32 -3.56 -17.19
N VAL A 70 12.90 -4.74 -17.42
CA VAL A 70 13.33 -5.64 -16.33
C VAL A 70 14.25 -4.90 -15.35
N GLU A 71 15.22 -4.14 -15.87
CA GLU A 71 16.18 -3.43 -15.04
C GLU A 71 15.53 -2.38 -14.13
N THR A 72 14.44 -1.75 -14.60
CA THR A 72 13.74 -0.73 -13.82
C THR A 72 12.77 -1.33 -12.80
N ARG A 73 12.02 -2.37 -13.17
CA ARG A 73 11.04 -2.99 -12.27
C ARG A 73 11.66 -3.91 -11.22
N GLU A 74 12.79 -4.56 -11.53
CA GLU A 74 13.54 -5.39 -10.58
C GLU A 74 14.62 -4.60 -9.83
N LEU A 75 14.72 -3.27 -10.04
CA LEU A 75 15.76 -2.39 -9.49
C LEU A 75 17.18 -2.96 -9.67
N LEU A 76 17.44 -3.60 -10.80
CA LEU A 76 18.78 -4.06 -11.16
C LEU A 76 19.70 -2.88 -11.43
N ASP A 77 19.15 -1.80 -11.98
CA ASP A 77 19.85 -0.55 -12.27
C ASP A 77 19.00 0.65 -11.80
N VAL A 78 19.39 1.21 -10.67
CA VAL A 78 18.72 2.40 -10.07
C VAL A 78 18.79 3.60 -11.03
N LYS A 79 19.89 3.79 -11.77
CA LYS A 79 20.02 4.93 -12.71
C LYS A 79 19.02 4.83 -13.87
N LYS A 80 18.76 3.61 -14.36
CA LYS A 80 17.71 3.37 -15.38
C LYS A 80 16.32 3.70 -14.84
N ARG A 81 16.02 3.33 -13.58
CA ARG A 81 14.76 3.68 -12.94
C ARG A 81 14.62 5.21 -12.84
N LEU A 82 15.64 5.91 -12.37
CA LEU A 82 15.64 7.37 -12.26
C LEU A 82 15.46 8.04 -13.63
N LYS A 83 16.13 7.55 -14.67
CA LYS A 83 15.96 8.05 -16.04
C LYS A 83 14.51 7.88 -16.51
N HIS A 84 13.90 6.73 -16.26
CA HIS A 84 12.50 6.50 -16.63
C HIS A 84 11.55 7.41 -15.84
N MET A 85 11.84 7.67 -14.56
CA MET A 85 11.10 8.69 -13.78
C MET A 85 11.20 10.08 -14.43
N ASP A 86 12.39 10.47 -14.94
CA ASP A 86 12.56 11.75 -15.67
C ASP A 86 11.70 11.78 -16.94
N GLU A 87 11.63 10.68 -17.68
CA GLU A 87 10.80 10.55 -18.89
C GLU A 87 9.30 10.66 -18.57
N LEU A 88 8.86 10.11 -17.45
CA LEU A 88 7.47 10.22 -16.94
C LEU A 88 7.20 11.59 -16.27
N GLY A 89 8.25 12.35 -15.94
CA GLY A 89 8.16 13.62 -15.24
C GLY A 89 7.78 13.47 -13.77
N THR A 90 8.27 12.40 -13.11
CA THR A 90 8.05 12.10 -11.71
C THR A 90 9.31 12.41 -10.91
N ASP A 91 9.20 13.20 -9.83
CA ASP A 91 10.34 13.60 -9.02
C ASP A 91 10.68 12.56 -7.96
N THR A 92 9.66 12.00 -7.33
CA THR A 92 9.80 11.00 -6.26
C THR A 92 8.84 9.84 -6.49
N GLN A 93 9.31 8.62 -6.29
CA GLN A 93 8.48 7.41 -6.26
C GLN A 93 8.55 6.76 -4.88
N VAL A 94 7.39 6.31 -4.38
CA VAL A 94 7.27 5.55 -3.15
C VAL A 94 7.04 4.07 -3.50
N ILE A 95 7.97 3.21 -3.09
CA ILE A 95 8.04 1.82 -3.53
C ILE A 95 7.40 0.89 -2.50
N TYR A 96 6.50 0.05 -2.98
CA TYR A 96 5.85 -1.06 -2.29
C TYR A 96 6.33 -2.42 -2.81
N PRO A 97 6.17 -3.51 -2.04
CA PRO A 97 6.47 -4.86 -2.50
C PRO A 97 5.41 -5.37 -3.48
N THR A 98 5.76 -6.40 -4.27
CA THR A 98 4.80 -7.18 -5.05
C THR A 98 4.47 -8.52 -4.38
N LEU A 99 5.50 -9.30 -4.01
CA LEU A 99 5.31 -10.61 -3.40
C LEU A 99 4.49 -10.55 -2.10
N PHE A 100 4.75 -9.55 -1.28
CA PHE A 100 4.16 -9.45 0.05
C PHE A 100 2.78 -8.80 0.10
N LEU A 101 2.21 -8.44 -1.03
CA LEU A 101 0.78 -8.08 -1.10
C LEU A 101 -0.11 -9.27 -0.71
N MET A 102 0.40 -10.49 -0.89
CA MET A 102 -0.18 -11.71 -0.34
C MET A 102 0.66 -12.23 0.84
N GLU A 103 0.14 -13.15 1.63
CA GLU A 103 0.94 -13.80 2.65
C GLU A 103 1.91 -14.79 2.00
N ALA A 104 3.21 -14.55 2.18
CA ALA A 104 4.26 -15.38 1.59
C ALA A 104 4.43 -16.72 2.34
N THR A 105 4.27 -16.69 3.66
CA THR A 105 4.33 -17.88 4.54
C THR A 105 3.67 -17.59 5.89
N GLU A 106 3.06 -18.60 6.47
CA GLU A 106 2.46 -18.53 7.82
C GLU A 106 3.50 -18.73 8.93
N LYS A 107 4.71 -19.21 8.61
CA LYS A 107 5.78 -19.45 9.59
C LYS A 107 6.42 -18.13 10.00
N PRO A 108 6.30 -17.74 11.30
CA PRO A 108 6.79 -16.44 11.77
C PRO A 108 8.28 -16.20 11.51
N GLU A 109 9.11 -17.20 11.74
CA GLU A 109 10.56 -17.12 11.56
C GLU A 109 10.97 -16.89 10.10
N ILE A 110 10.32 -17.59 9.16
CA ILE A 110 10.57 -17.42 7.72
C ILE A 110 10.05 -16.07 7.25
N ASN A 111 8.84 -15.69 7.68
CA ASN A 111 8.24 -14.41 7.36
C ASN A 111 9.12 -13.25 7.83
N ALA A 112 9.62 -13.32 9.08
CA ALA A 112 10.51 -12.31 9.64
C ALA A 112 11.85 -12.21 8.86
N ALA A 113 12.47 -13.34 8.55
CA ALA A 113 13.71 -13.39 7.78
C ALA A 113 13.55 -12.77 6.38
N MET A 114 12.45 -13.12 5.68
CA MET A 114 12.14 -12.57 4.35
C MET A 114 11.90 -11.06 4.41
N ARG A 115 11.13 -10.57 5.36
CA ARG A 115 10.83 -9.13 5.51
C ARG A 115 12.09 -8.33 5.83
N ARG A 116 12.94 -8.81 6.75
CA ARG A 116 14.25 -8.20 7.03
C ARG A 116 15.13 -8.11 5.78
N SER A 117 15.24 -9.21 5.03
CA SER A 117 16.03 -9.24 3.81
C SER A 117 15.53 -8.23 2.78
N TYR A 118 14.22 -8.19 2.55
CA TYR A 118 13.59 -7.21 1.67
C TYR A 118 13.89 -5.77 2.08
N ASN A 119 13.70 -5.42 3.35
CA ASN A 119 13.95 -4.08 3.85
C ASN A 119 15.42 -3.67 3.69
N ARG A 120 16.36 -4.59 3.98
CA ARG A 120 17.81 -4.33 3.78
C ARG A 120 18.14 -4.08 2.32
N TRP A 121 17.67 -4.96 1.44
CA TRP A 121 17.88 -4.85 0.01
C TRP A 121 17.29 -3.55 -0.55
N LEU A 122 16.06 -3.24 -0.20
CA LEU A 122 15.38 -2.06 -0.73
C LEU A 122 15.98 -0.76 -0.18
N GLY A 123 16.34 -0.73 1.10
CA GLY A 123 17.05 0.40 1.70
C GLY A 123 18.36 0.71 0.97
N ASP A 124 19.16 -0.33 0.65
CA ASP A 124 20.40 -0.17 -0.12
C ASP A 124 20.15 0.34 -1.55
N ARG A 125 19.12 -0.19 -2.22
CA ARG A 125 18.78 0.26 -3.58
C ARG A 125 18.27 1.70 -3.59
N CYS A 126 17.34 2.04 -2.70
CA CYS A 126 16.79 3.40 -2.61
C CYS A 126 17.84 4.41 -2.15
N GLY A 127 18.77 4.01 -1.28
CA GLY A 127 19.91 4.85 -0.85
C GLY A 127 20.77 5.37 -1.99
N GLN A 128 20.81 4.67 -3.13
CA GLN A 128 21.56 5.06 -4.32
C GLN A 128 20.86 6.12 -5.19
N SER A 129 19.61 6.48 -4.85
CA SER A 129 18.76 7.34 -5.69
C SER A 129 18.88 8.84 -5.39
N GLY A 130 19.69 9.25 -4.41
CA GLY A 130 19.72 10.64 -3.95
C GLY A 130 18.40 11.12 -3.34
N GLY A 131 17.61 10.21 -2.77
CA GLY A 131 16.33 10.50 -2.11
C GLY A 131 15.10 10.51 -3.02
N ARG A 132 15.27 10.25 -4.31
CA ARG A 132 14.15 10.20 -5.27
C ARG A 132 13.34 8.91 -5.23
N LEU A 133 13.94 7.79 -4.79
CA LEU A 133 13.23 6.56 -4.47
C LEU A 133 13.08 6.49 -2.96
N ARG A 134 11.85 6.46 -2.51
CA ARG A 134 11.46 6.25 -1.12
C ARG A 134 10.74 4.91 -1.03
N TRP A 135 10.59 4.36 0.15
CA TRP A 135 10.05 3.02 0.27
C TRP A 135 9.26 2.82 1.55
N VAL A 136 8.40 1.84 1.51
CA VAL A 136 7.54 1.44 2.62
C VAL A 136 8.10 0.18 3.24
N CYS A 137 8.41 0.23 4.54
CA CYS A 137 9.00 -0.90 5.23
C CYS A 137 7.98 -1.96 5.63
N MET A 138 8.47 -3.17 5.83
CA MET A 138 7.67 -4.34 6.16
C MET A 138 8.13 -4.92 7.51
N PRO A 139 7.51 -4.52 8.64
CA PRO A 139 7.84 -5.12 9.94
C PRO A 139 7.33 -6.56 10.06
N PRO A 140 8.03 -7.45 10.79
CA PRO A 140 7.59 -8.83 11.05
C PRO A 140 6.52 -8.86 12.15
N LEU A 141 5.28 -8.56 11.80
CA LEU A 141 4.18 -8.26 12.74
C LEU A 141 3.79 -9.40 13.70
N GLN A 142 4.31 -10.62 13.51
CA GLN A 142 4.12 -11.71 14.47
C GLN A 142 4.95 -11.54 15.76
N ASN A 143 6.00 -10.70 15.72
CA ASN A 143 6.83 -10.34 16.87
C ASN A 143 6.91 -8.81 16.96
N MET A 144 6.28 -8.24 17.99
CA MET A 144 6.20 -6.78 18.13
C MET A 144 7.56 -6.14 18.41
N ASP A 145 8.41 -6.76 19.25
CA ASP A 145 9.73 -6.20 19.57
C ASP A 145 10.63 -6.15 18.33
N GLU A 146 10.63 -7.21 17.53
CA GLU A 146 11.32 -7.22 16.24
C GLU A 146 10.72 -6.19 15.28
N SER A 147 9.40 -6.02 15.26
CA SER A 147 8.73 -5.03 14.43
C SER A 147 9.17 -3.60 14.78
N LEU A 148 9.23 -3.27 16.07
CA LEU A 148 9.68 -1.95 16.52
C LEU A 148 11.15 -1.69 16.18
N ALA A 149 12.02 -2.69 16.33
CA ALA A 149 13.42 -2.59 15.92
C ALA A 149 13.54 -2.38 14.40
N GLU A 150 12.73 -3.10 13.61
CA GLU A 150 12.77 -3.05 12.16
C GLU A 150 12.29 -1.71 11.60
N ILE A 151 11.22 -1.12 12.16
CA ILE A 151 10.74 0.19 11.67
C ILE A 151 11.71 1.32 12.02
N ARG A 152 12.42 1.25 13.17
CA ARG A 152 13.48 2.20 13.51
C ARG A 152 14.63 2.13 12.51
N TRP A 153 15.13 0.92 12.28
CA TRP A 153 16.19 0.71 11.29
C TRP A 153 15.76 1.22 9.90
N SER A 154 14.54 0.90 9.49
CA SER A 154 14.00 1.30 8.18
C SER A 154 13.89 2.82 8.04
N LYS A 155 13.45 3.52 9.09
CA LYS A 155 13.41 4.99 9.11
C LYS A 155 14.80 5.58 8.89
N ASP A 156 15.81 5.07 9.59
CA ASP A 156 17.20 5.52 9.48
C ASP A 156 17.80 5.26 8.08
N HIS A 157 17.19 4.32 7.32
CA HIS A 157 17.61 3.94 5.96
C HIS A 157 16.65 4.43 4.87
N GLY A 158 15.85 5.46 5.17
CA GLY A 158 15.09 6.18 4.18
C GLY A 158 13.67 5.68 3.92
N ALA A 159 13.15 4.74 4.70
CA ALA A 159 11.73 4.40 4.65
C ALA A 159 10.87 5.61 5.01
N CYS A 160 9.75 5.77 4.29
CA CYS A 160 8.80 6.85 4.51
C CYS A 160 7.39 6.37 4.89
N GLY A 161 7.19 5.08 5.11
CA GLY A 161 5.92 4.50 5.54
C GLY A 161 6.07 3.06 6.04
N ILE A 162 5.02 2.53 6.61
CA ILE A 162 4.93 1.16 7.12
C ILE A 162 3.81 0.45 6.39
N LEU A 163 4.12 -0.64 5.69
CA LEU A 163 3.11 -1.49 5.05
C LEU A 163 2.31 -2.23 6.10
N LYS A 164 1.00 -2.17 5.95
CA LYS A 164 0.06 -3.00 6.67
C LYS A 164 -1.05 -3.46 5.74
N LYS A 165 -1.49 -4.71 5.90
CA LYS A 165 -2.66 -5.19 5.17
C LYS A 165 -3.94 -4.76 5.87
N GLY A 166 -5.01 -4.61 5.11
CA GLY A 166 -6.34 -4.31 5.66
C GLY A 166 -7.03 -5.52 6.27
N ASP A 167 -6.50 -6.72 6.01
CA ASP A 167 -6.89 -8.00 6.59
C ASP A 167 -6.02 -8.37 7.79
N ARG A 168 -6.18 -9.59 8.29
CA ARG A 168 -5.45 -10.08 9.46
C ARG A 168 -3.97 -10.27 9.17
N GLU A 169 -3.16 -9.73 10.06
CA GLU A 169 -1.74 -10.05 10.20
C GLU A 169 -1.49 -10.46 11.66
N ALA A 170 -0.67 -11.46 11.89
CA ALA A 170 -0.53 -12.07 13.21
C ALA A 170 -1.88 -12.54 13.81
N GLY A 171 -2.83 -12.92 12.95
CA GLY A 171 -4.19 -13.31 13.35
C GLY A 171 -5.12 -12.18 13.77
N LYS A 172 -4.71 -10.89 13.62
CA LYS A 172 -5.38 -9.71 14.17
C LYS A 172 -5.66 -8.66 13.10
N TYR A 173 -6.84 -8.03 13.17
CA TYR A 173 -7.22 -6.92 12.28
C TYR A 173 -6.48 -5.62 12.64
N PRO A 174 -6.38 -4.65 11.72
CA PRO A 174 -5.64 -3.39 11.95
C PRO A 174 -6.04 -2.63 13.21
N ALA A 175 -7.30 -2.69 13.63
CA ALA A 175 -7.78 -1.98 14.82
C ALA A 175 -7.54 -2.72 16.15
N ASP A 176 -6.96 -3.92 16.12
CA ASP A 176 -6.68 -4.70 17.33
C ASP A 176 -5.64 -3.99 18.21
N PRO A 177 -5.84 -3.91 19.55
CA PRO A 177 -4.90 -3.30 20.47
C PRO A 177 -3.48 -3.87 20.42
N TYR A 178 -3.29 -5.05 19.90
CA TYR A 178 -1.97 -5.65 19.66
C TYR A 178 -1.05 -4.73 18.85
N PHE A 179 -1.61 -3.92 17.94
CA PHE A 179 -0.83 -3.00 17.09
C PHE A 179 -0.62 -1.62 17.70
N GLU A 180 -1.17 -1.32 18.88
CA GLU A 180 -0.98 -0.01 19.53
C GLU A 180 0.51 0.36 19.76
N PRO A 181 1.40 -0.56 20.18
CA PRO A 181 2.83 -0.26 20.28
C PRO A 181 3.47 0.12 18.92
N LEU A 182 3.06 -0.55 17.83
CA LEU A 182 3.52 -0.22 16.48
C LEU A 182 3.04 1.18 16.08
N TYR A 183 1.78 1.50 16.33
CA TYR A 183 1.21 2.81 16.00
C TYR A 183 1.85 3.95 16.80
N ALA A 184 2.12 3.74 18.09
CA ALA A 184 2.82 4.69 18.92
C ALA A 184 4.25 4.97 18.43
N GLU A 185 4.98 3.94 18.06
CA GLU A 185 6.35 4.12 17.52
C GLU A 185 6.32 4.72 16.12
N ALA A 186 5.36 4.34 15.26
CA ALA A 186 5.16 4.93 13.94
C ALA A 186 4.87 6.45 14.04
N GLU A 187 4.00 6.86 14.97
CA GLU A 187 3.71 8.27 15.23
C GLU A 187 4.96 9.04 15.65
N LYS A 188 5.76 8.47 16.56
CA LYS A 188 7.02 9.07 17.05
C LYS A 188 8.06 9.22 15.95
N LEU A 189 8.14 8.24 15.04
CA LEU A 189 9.06 8.23 13.91
C LEU A 189 8.55 9.03 12.70
N ASP A 190 7.35 9.60 12.77
CA ASP A 190 6.69 10.27 11.65
C ASP A 190 6.58 9.36 10.41
N LEU A 191 6.15 8.12 10.63
CA LEU A 191 5.91 7.13 9.58
C LEU A 191 4.40 6.83 9.48
N PRO A 192 3.74 7.08 8.33
CA PRO A 192 2.34 6.69 8.13
C PRO A 192 2.17 5.17 8.05
N ILE A 193 0.96 4.72 8.37
CA ILE A 193 0.53 3.34 8.14
C ILE A 193 -0.13 3.26 6.77
N CYS A 194 0.47 2.52 5.86
CA CYS A 194 0.01 2.33 4.50
C CYS A 194 -0.78 1.02 4.40
N ILE A 195 -2.12 1.10 4.42
CA ILE A 195 -2.98 -0.06 4.21
C ILE A 195 -3.15 -0.23 2.71
N HIS A 196 -2.45 -1.20 2.17
CA HIS A 196 -2.41 -1.51 0.76
C HIS A 196 -3.40 -2.62 0.40
N THR A 197 -3.86 -2.65 -0.85
CA THR A 197 -4.59 -3.80 -1.38
C THR A 197 -3.79 -5.08 -1.20
N GLY A 198 -4.48 -6.22 -1.21
CA GLY A 198 -3.87 -7.51 -0.94
C GLY A 198 -4.42 -8.17 0.33
N SER A 199 -4.11 -9.43 0.52
CA SER A 199 -4.68 -10.24 1.58
C SER A 199 -3.61 -10.74 2.56
N GLY A 200 -3.91 -10.65 3.84
CA GLY A 200 -3.11 -11.25 4.91
C GLY A 200 -3.28 -12.77 4.98
N VAL A 201 -4.49 -13.25 4.71
CA VAL A 201 -4.86 -14.66 4.82
C VAL A 201 -5.50 -15.13 3.52
N PRO A 202 -4.98 -16.22 2.89
CA PRO A 202 -5.53 -16.73 1.64
C PRO A 202 -7.02 -17.11 1.70
N ASP A 203 -7.49 -17.54 2.87
CA ASP A 203 -8.87 -18.01 3.08
C ASP A 203 -9.83 -16.92 3.56
N PHE A 204 -9.44 -15.65 3.53
CA PHE A 204 -10.29 -14.55 3.95
C PHE A 204 -11.59 -14.47 3.15
N SER A 205 -11.54 -14.72 1.84
CA SER A 205 -12.73 -14.75 1.00
C SER A 205 -13.45 -16.08 1.11
N PRO A 206 -14.77 -16.10 1.30
CA PRO A 206 -15.57 -17.33 1.22
C PRO A 206 -15.56 -17.92 -0.18
N ALA A 207 -15.25 -17.15 -1.21
CA ALA A 207 -15.11 -17.62 -2.57
C ALA A 207 -13.69 -18.17 -2.78
N ARG A 208 -13.57 -19.48 -3.00
CA ARG A 208 -12.28 -20.14 -3.27
C ARG A 208 -11.69 -19.77 -4.63
N GLU A 209 -12.55 -19.48 -5.59
CA GLU A 209 -12.13 -19.08 -6.92
C GLU A 209 -11.67 -17.62 -6.91
N PHE A 210 -10.49 -17.38 -7.49
CA PHE A 210 -9.89 -16.05 -7.53
C PHE A 210 -10.81 -14.99 -8.16
N SER A 211 -11.49 -15.33 -9.25
CA SER A 211 -12.40 -14.43 -9.97
C SER A 211 -13.58 -13.95 -9.12
N HIS A 212 -14.13 -14.81 -8.24
CA HIS A 212 -15.25 -14.45 -7.38
C HIS A 212 -14.81 -13.73 -6.08
N GLY A 213 -13.59 -13.98 -5.63
CA GLY A 213 -13.07 -13.44 -4.39
C GLY A 213 -12.18 -12.20 -4.54
N GLN A 214 -11.84 -11.81 -5.78
CA GLN A 214 -10.80 -10.81 -6.02
C GLN A 214 -11.07 -9.48 -5.32
N PHE A 215 -12.26 -8.91 -5.47
CA PHE A 215 -12.58 -7.65 -4.82
C PHE A 215 -12.44 -7.70 -3.29
N MET A 216 -12.97 -8.74 -2.65
CA MET A 216 -12.91 -8.89 -1.19
C MET A 216 -11.50 -9.17 -0.68
N ARG A 217 -10.71 -9.89 -1.45
CA ARG A 217 -9.33 -10.25 -1.09
C ARG A 217 -8.34 -9.11 -1.30
N THR A 218 -8.66 -8.19 -2.18
CA THR A 218 -7.80 -7.04 -2.51
C THR A 218 -8.40 -5.74 -1.95
N LYS A 219 -9.16 -5.03 -2.74
CA LYS A 219 -9.71 -3.70 -2.39
C LYS A 219 -10.61 -3.74 -1.17
N GLY A 220 -11.50 -4.71 -1.08
CA GLY A 220 -12.43 -4.85 0.06
C GLY A 220 -11.71 -5.03 1.39
N ALA A 221 -10.60 -5.76 1.42
CA ALA A 221 -9.79 -5.93 2.63
C ALA A 221 -9.18 -4.59 3.09
N ALA A 222 -8.59 -3.82 2.17
CA ALA A 222 -8.01 -2.52 2.49
C ALA A 222 -9.06 -1.53 3.01
N ILE A 223 -10.20 -1.43 2.31
CA ILE A 223 -11.33 -0.57 2.71
C ILE A 223 -11.85 -0.96 4.10
N ASN A 224 -12.05 -2.26 4.35
CA ASN A 224 -12.50 -2.75 5.65
C ASN A 224 -11.49 -2.48 6.77
N GLY A 225 -10.20 -2.60 6.48
CA GLY A 225 -9.14 -2.26 7.43
C GLY A 225 -9.20 -0.80 7.87
N VAL A 226 -9.33 0.12 6.91
CA VAL A 226 -9.49 1.56 7.17
C VAL A 226 -10.78 1.85 7.95
N LEU A 227 -11.90 1.24 7.54
CA LEU A 227 -13.17 1.39 8.27
C LEU A 227 -13.05 0.90 9.72
N GLY A 228 -12.37 -0.21 9.94
CA GLY A 228 -12.09 -0.72 11.28
C GLY A 228 -11.31 0.27 12.15
N LEU A 229 -10.30 0.95 11.59
CA LEU A 229 -9.54 1.98 12.30
C LEU A 229 -10.45 3.15 12.74
N ILE A 230 -11.36 3.60 11.87
CA ILE A 230 -12.34 4.66 12.20
C ILE A 230 -13.28 4.20 13.30
N LEU A 231 -13.92 3.05 13.14
CA LEU A 231 -14.91 2.51 14.07
C LEU A 231 -14.34 2.26 15.47
N HIS A 232 -13.10 1.81 15.55
CA HIS A 232 -12.40 1.57 16.82
C HIS A 232 -11.62 2.80 17.32
N ARG A 233 -11.79 3.96 16.66
CA ARG A 233 -11.22 5.25 17.05
C ARG A 233 -9.70 5.23 17.19
N VAL A 234 -9.01 4.41 16.40
CA VAL A 234 -7.54 4.32 16.41
C VAL A 234 -6.89 5.66 16.09
N PRO A 235 -7.34 6.45 15.08
CA PRO A 235 -6.78 7.78 14.81
C PRO A 235 -6.90 8.78 15.98
N ALA A 236 -7.89 8.61 16.86
CA ALA A 236 -8.04 9.45 18.05
C ALA A 236 -7.03 9.12 19.15
N LYS A 237 -6.56 7.87 19.23
CA LYS A 237 -5.49 7.45 20.16
C LYS A 237 -4.12 7.94 19.72
N PHE A 238 -3.91 8.11 18.42
CA PHE A 238 -2.64 8.51 17.80
C PHE A 238 -2.86 9.78 16.94
N PRO A 239 -2.93 10.97 17.57
CA PRO A 239 -3.43 12.19 16.91
C PRO A 239 -2.51 12.77 15.83
N LYS A 240 -1.26 12.33 15.72
CA LYS A 240 -0.32 12.73 14.67
C LYS A 240 -0.12 11.65 13.60
N LEU A 241 -0.57 10.42 13.88
CA LEU A 241 -0.40 9.30 12.95
C LEU A 241 -1.33 9.45 11.74
N ARG A 242 -0.78 9.23 10.57
CA ARG A 242 -1.51 9.23 9.28
C ARG A 242 -1.72 7.80 8.82
N PHE A 243 -2.86 7.55 8.19
CA PHE A 243 -3.24 6.26 7.63
C PHE A 243 -3.55 6.43 6.14
N GLY A 244 -3.12 5.50 5.31
CA GLY A 244 -3.39 5.51 3.87
C GLY A 244 -4.20 4.29 3.46
N CYS A 245 -5.17 4.47 2.56
CA CYS A 245 -5.80 3.40 1.81
C CYS A 245 -5.22 3.42 0.40
N ILE A 246 -4.31 2.47 0.13
CA ILE A 246 -3.46 2.50 -1.07
C ILE A 246 -3.98 1.50 -2.10
N GLU A 247 -4.01 1.91 -3.37
CA GLU A 247 -4.44 1.13 -4.55
C GLU A 247 -5.92 0.68 -4.56
N ALA A 248 -6.72 1.09 -3.58
CA ALA A 248 -8.13 0.69 -3.53
C ALA A 248 -9.05 1.54 -4.42
N GLY A 249 -8.52 2.60 -5.02
CA GLY A 249 -9.32 3.68 -5.63
C GLY A 249 -10.02 4.52 -4.56
N SER A 250 -10.84 5.48 -4.98
CA SER A 250 -11.50 6.42 -4.07
C SER A 250 -13.04 6.42 -4.14
N MET A 251 -13.66 5.75 -5.13
CA MET A 251 -15.12 5.70 -5.28
C MET A 251 -15.88 5.09 -4.10
N TRP A 252 -15.24 4.27 -3.28
CA TRP A 252 -15.82 3.70 -2.07
C TRP A 252 -16.00 4.73 -0.95
N ALA A 253 -15.18 5.78 -0.92
CA ALA A 253 -15.12 6.73 0.18
C ALA A 253 -16.42 7.53 0.39
N PRO A 254 -17.10 8.06 -0.66
CA PRO A 254 -18.41 8.68 -0.51
C PRO A 254 -19.47 7.75 0.11
N PHE A 255 -19.47 6.47 -0.30
CA PHE A 255 -20.40 5.48 0.22
C PHE A 255 -20.14 5.22 1.71
N VAL A 256 -18.90 5.00 2.10
CA VAL A 256 -18.51 4.77 3.51
C VAL A 256 -18.83 5.99 4.38
N ALA A 257 -18.51 7.19 3.92
CA ALA A 257 -18.84 8.42 4.65
C ALA A 257 -20.35 8.58 4.85
N TYR A 258 -21.15 8.28 3.83
CA TYR A 258 -22.61 8.30 3.92
C TYR A 258 -23.13 7.25 4.91
N ASP A 259 -22.63 6.02 4.84
CA ASP A 259 -23.10 4.93 5.71
C ASP A 259 -22.76 5.19 7.18
N LEU A 260 -21.57 5.66 7.48
CA LEU A 260 -21.17 6.06 8.84
C LEU A 260 -22.10 7.15 9.41
N ARG A 261 -22.38 8.21 8.63
CA ARG A 261 -23.31 9.27 9.05
C ARG A 261 -24.72 8.74 9.26
N ARG A 262 -25.18 7.87 8.38
CA ARG A 262 -26.51 7.25 8.51
C ARG A 262 -26.61 6.39 9.77
N GLN A 263 -25.58 5.63 10.09
CA GLN A 263 -25.51 4.86 11.34
C GLN A 263 -25.55 5.78 12.55
N GLN A 264 -24.77 6.84 12.59
CA GLN A 264 -24.79 7.84 13.67
C GLN A 264 -26.19 8.44 13.85
N LEU A 265 -26.83 8.92 12.79
CA LEU A 265 -28.17 9.50 12.85
C LEU A 265 -29.24 8.52 13.39
N ARG A 266 -29.12 7.24 13.05
CA ARG A 266 -30.03 6.19 13.52
C ARG A 266 -29.80 5.78 14.96
N GLN A 267 -28.66 6.12 15.54
CA GLN A 267 -28.27 5.80 16.90
C GLN A 267 -28.52 6.97 17.87
N GLN A 268 -28.74 8.18 17.36
CA GLN A 268 -29.07 9.35 18.19
C GLN A 268 -30.35 9.09 19.03
N GLY A 269 -30.24 9.32 20.34
CA GLY A 269 -31.33 9.09 21.28
C GLY A 269 -31.53 7.63 21.73
N ARG A 270 -30.61 6.71 21.39
CA ARG A 270 -30.63 5.34 21.89
C ARG A 270 -29.62 5.17 23.03
N GLU A 271 -30.06 4.57 24.13
CA GLU A 271 -29.22 4.34 25.32
C GLU A 271 -28.25 3.15 25.20
N SER A 272 -28.39 2.30 24.16
CA SER A 272 -27.61 1.09 24.04
C SER A 272 -26.62 1.15 22.89
N THR A 273 -25.45 0.55 23.11
CA THR A 273 -24.51 0.15 22.05
C THR A 273 -25.23 -0.64 20.95
N SER A 274 -24.72 -0.53 19.72
CA SER A 274 -25.29 -1.26 18.59
C SER A 274 -25.42 -2.76 18.91
N VAL A 275 -26.45 -3.41 18.37
CA VAL A 275 -26.68 -4.86 18.48
C VAL A 275 -25.44 -5.68 18.06
N LEU A 276 -24.54 -5.09 17.28
CA LEU A 276 -23.32 -5.70 16.78
C LEU A 276 -22.07 -5.37 17.63
N GLY A 277 -22.23 -4.69 18.78
CA GLY A 277 -21.10 -4.33 19.65
C GLY A 277 -20.18 -3.24 19.07
N VAL A 278 -20.56 -2.60 17.97
CA VAL A 278 -19.79 -1.48 17.41
C VAL A 278 -20.06 -0.23 18.24
N PRO A 279 -19.03 0.46 18.77
CA PRO A 279 -19.21 1.67 19.54
C PRO A 279 -19.95 2.74 18.75
N LEU A 280 -20.79 3.52 19.45
CA LEU A 280 -21.31 4.76 18.88
C LEU A 280 -20.14 5.69 18.62
N ILE A 281 -19.97 6.10 17.35
CA ILE A 281 -18.97 7.08 16.98
C ILE A 281 -19.64 8.38 16.57
N GLU A 282 -19.04 9.48 16.95
CA GLU A 282 -19.34 10.76 16.35
C GLU A 282 -18.61 10.84 15.01
N VAL A 283 -19.37 11.01 13.92
CA VAL A 283 -18.83 11.06 12.57
C VAL A 283 -18.65 12.52 12.17
N PRO A 284 -17.42 12.98 12.01
CA PRO A 284 -17.14 14.35 11.62
C PRO A 284 -17.63 14.66 10.20
N VAL A 285 -17.70 15.95 9.84
CA VAL A 285 -18.16 16.40 8.53
C VAL A 285 -17.27 15.82 7.42
N ASN A 286 -15.97 15.85 7.61
CA ASN A 286 -15.01 15.16 6.74
C ASN A 286 -14.31 14.04 7.50
N VAL A 287 -14.90 12.85 7.47
CA VAL A 287 -14.45 11.72 8.27
C VAL A 287 -13.02 11.27 7.91
N PHE A 288 -12.60 11.41 6.66
CA PHE A 288 -11.26 11.00 6.25
C PHE A 288 -10.20 12.02 6.64
N GLU A 289 -10.44 13.29 6.34
CA GLU A 289 -9.51 14.37 6.67
C GLU A 289 -9.28 14.49 8.18
N GLU A 290 -10.36 14.52 8.96
CA GLU A 290 -10.27 14.66 10.42
C GLU A 290 -9.62 13.45 11.11
N ASN A 291 -9.72 12.26 10.51
CA ASN A 291 -8.99 11.06 10.95
C ASN A 291 -7.62 10.90 10.27
N ARG A 292 -7.18 11.87 9.46
CA ARG A 292 -5.89 11.82 8.74
C ARG A 292 -5.74 10.57 7.89
N ILE A 293 -6.82 10.19 7.21
CA ILE A 293 -6.87 9.06 6.30
C ILE A 293 -6.70 9.58 4.87
N TYR A 294 -5.63 9.17 4.23
CA TYR A 294 -5.31 9.49 2.85
C TYR A 294 -5.75 8.34 1.93
N ILE A 295 -6.14 8.66 0.71
CA ILE A 295 -6.74 7.70 -0.22
C ILE A 295 -6.09 7.88 -1.58
N THR A 296 -5.57 6.81 -2.18
CA THR A 296 -5.12 6.86 -3.57
C THR A 296 -6.34 6.76 -4.49
N CYS A 297 -6.50 7.77 -5.35
CA CYS A 297 -7.54 7.82 -6.39
C CYS A 297 -6.99 7.34 -7.73
N GLN A 298 -7.89 6.91 -8.62
CA GLN A 298 -7.57 6.66 -10.03
C GLN A 298 -7.92 7.90 -10.86
N VAL A 299 -7.19 8.11 -11.95
CA VAL A 299 -7.35 9.30 -12.78
C VAL A 299 -8.69 9.33 -13.55
N ASP A 300 -9.30 8.19 -13.78
CA ASP A 300 -10.55 7.99 -14.51
C ASP A 300 -11.81 7.95 -13.62
N GLU A 301 -11.65 8.03 -12.29
CA GLU A 301 -12.76 8.11 -11.35
C GLU A 301 -13.56 9.42 -11.49
N ASP A 302 -14.79 9.44 -10.96
CA ASP A 302 -15.58 10.67 -10.85
C ASP A 302 -14.98 11.59 -9.76
N LEU A 303 -13.79 12.14 -10.05
CA LEU A 303 -13.08 13.03 -9.12
C LEU A 303 -13.89 14.25 -8.71
N PRO A 304 -14.70 14.89 -9.59
CA PRO A 304 -15.60 15.98 -9.17
C PRO A 304 -16.55 15.58 -8.04
N TYR A 305 -17.15 14.40 -8.15
CA TYR A 305 -18.03 13.87 -7.11
C TYR A 305 -17.29 13.52 -5.83
N ILE A 306 -16.12 12.89 -5.95
CA ILE A 306 -15.28 12.53 -4.80
C ILE A 306 -14.79 13.80 -4.07
N ILE A 307 -14.24 14.78 -4.79
CA ILE A 307 -13.79 16.05 -4.22
C ILE A 307 -14.94 16.78 -3.51
N LYS A 308 -16.12 16.79 -4.11
CA LYS A 308 -17.32 17.39 -3.49
C LYS A 308 -17.75 16.72 -2.21
N THR A 309 -17.59 15.41 -2.08
CA THR A 309 -18.16 14.59 -1.00
C THR A 309 -17.14 14.23 0.09
N VAL A 310 -15.89 14.08 -0.28
CA VAL A 310 -14.78 13.64 0.60
C VAL A 310 -13.76 14.75 0.84
N GLY A 311 -13.65 15.70 -0.09
CA GLY A 311 -12.64 16.76 -0.06
C GLY A 311 -11.42 16.43 -0.93
N GLU A 312 -10.53 17.42 -1.07
CA GLU A 312 -9.32 17.31 -1.90
C GLU A 312 -8.03 17.18 -1.05
N ASN A 313 -8.12 17.34 0.28
CA ASN A 313 -6.94 17.48 1.15
C ASN A 313 -6.28 16.14 1.52
N ASN A 314 -6.90 15.02 1.18
CA ASN A 314 -6.45 13.68 1.52
C ASN A 314 -6.47 12.71 0.34
N LEU A 315 -6.61 13.22 -0.89
CA LEU A 315 -6.50 12.42 -2.10
C LEU A 315 -5.04 12.43 -2.59
N MET A 316 -4.56 11.28 -3.02
CA MET A 316 -3.24 11.07 -3.64
C MET A 316 -3.41 10.26 -4.91
N VAL A 317 -2.39 10.18 -5.74
CA VAL A 317 -2.37 9.29 -6.91
C VAL A 317 -1.10 8.45 -6.90
N GLY A 318 -1.22 7.21 -7.33
CA GLY A 318 -0.12 6.31 -7.61
C GLY A 318 -0.23 5.74 -9.01
N SER A 319 0.91 5.50 -9.64
CA SER A 319 0.96 4.93 -10.98
C SER A 319 0.81 3.43 -11.03
N ASP A 320 0.93 2.77 -9.88
CA ASP A 320 1.07 1.32 -9.80
C ASP A 320 2.18 0.77 -10.72
N TYR A 321 3.29 1.55 -10.81
CA TYR A 321 4.45 1.25 -11.66
C TYR A 321 4.93 -0.16 -11.42
N THR A 322 5.19 -0.89 -12.47
CA THR A 322 5.52 -2.30 -12.67
C THR A 322 4.33 -3.23 -12.81
N HIS A 323 3.23 -3.00 -12.17
CA HIS A 323 2.05 -3.85 -12.28
C HIS A 323 1.38 -3.71 -13.66
N ARG A 324 0.50 -4.65 -13.99
CA ARG A 324 -0.24 -4.69 -15.25
C ARG A 324 -1.71 -4.97 -14.96
N ASP A 325 -2.19 -4.46 -13.90
CA ASP A 325 -3.59 -4.58 -13.55
C ASP A 325 -4.38 -3.30 -13.87
N PRO A 326 -5.67 -3.24 -13.60
CA PRO A 326 -6.47 -2.05 -13.88
C PRO A 326 -6.08 -0.81 -13.06
N SER A 327 -5.19 -0.92 -12.09
CA SER A 327 -4.72 0.23 -11.29
C SER A 327 -3.56 0.97 -11.96
N MET A 328 -2.89 0.35 -12.95
CA MET A 328 -1.71 0.93 -13.60
C MET A 328 -2.07 2.13 -14.49
N GLU A 329 -1.45 3.28 -14.20
CA GLU A 329 -1.54 4.50 -15.01
C GLU A 329 -0.25 5.31 -14.95
N LEU A 330 0.67 5.08 -15.89
CA LEU A 330 1.96 5.78 -15.93
C LEU A 330 1.84 7.26 -16.33
N GLU A 331 0.80 7.62 -17.08
CA GLU A 331 0.56 8.97 -17.56
C GLU A 331 -0.35 9.81 -16.63
N PHE A 332 -0.55 9.34 -15.36
CA PHE A 332 -1.46 9.95 -14.39
C PHE A 332 -1.32 11.48 -14.26
N ARG A 333 -0.11 12.00 -14.39
CA ARG A 333 0.16 13.45 -14.36
C ARG A 333 -0.53 14.17 -15.52
N LYS A 334 -0.39 13.63 -16.73
CA LYS A 334 -0.96 14.25 -17.95
C LYS A 334 -2.48 14.18 -17.91
N GLU A 335 -3.02 13.05 -17.45
CA GLU A 335 -4.47 12.87 -17.36
C GLU A 335 -5.10 13.84 -16.34
N LEU A 336 -4.54 13.97 -15.14
CA LEU A 336 -5.03 14.94 -14.15
C LEU A 336 -4.90 16.38 -14.63
N GLN A 337 -3.80 16.74 -15.31
CA GLN A 337 -3.64 18.06 -15.89
C GLN A 337 -4.67 18.33 -16.98
N ALA A 338 -4.93 17.37 -17.87
CA ALA A 338 -5.93 17.48 -18.93
C ALA A 338 -7.35 17.67 -18.36
N ARG A 339 -7.68 17.01 -17.24
CA ARG A 339 -8.95 17.21 -16.54
C ARG A 339 -9.08 18.63 -15.97
N ALA A 340 -8.01 19.17 -15.38
CA ALA A 340 -8.01 20.54 -14.89
C ALA A 340 -8.12 21.58 -16.03
N ASP A 341 -7.49 21.32 -17.17
CA ASP A 341 -7.54 22.20 -18.33
C ASP A 341 -8.95 22.26 -18.96
N LYS A 342 -9.72 21.16 -18.84
CA LYS A 342 -11.15 21.08 -19.20
C LYS A 342 -12.08 21.63 -18.10
N ALA A 343 -11.55 22.13 -16.99
CA ALA A 343 -12.30 22.58 -15.82
C ALA A 343 -13.19 21.48 -15.18
N ASP A 344 -12.83 20.22 -15.39
CA ASP A 344 -13.51 19.06 -14.77
C ASP A 344 -13.19 18.97 -13.26
N ILE A 345 -11.93 19.25 -12.89
CA ILE A 345 -11.48 19.35 -11.49
C ILE A 345 -10.73 20.67 -11.24
N PRO A 346 -10.71 21.20 -9.99
CA PRO A 346 -9.93 22.39 -9.68
C PRO A 346 -8.41 22.16 -9.86
N ARG A 347 -7.70 23.19 -10.37
CA ARG A 347 -6.22 23.13 -10.46
C ARG A 347 -5.55 22.96 -9.08
N SER A 348 -6.18 23.49 -8.01
CA SER A 348 -5.73 23.27 -6.64
C SER A 348 -5.76 21.79 -6.26
N ALA A 349 -6.80 21.07 -6.65
CA ALA A 349 -6.90 19.64 -6.41
C ALA A 349 -5.78 18.85 -7.11
N VAL A 350 -5.45 19.21 -8.35
CA VAL A 350 -4.32 18.57 -9.08
C VAL A 350 -3.01 18.75 -8.34
N GLN A 351 -2.68 19.96 -7.88
CA GLN A 351 -1.47 20.22 -7.07
C GLN A 351 -1.46 19.40 -5.80
N LYS A 352 -2.58 19.35 -5.08
CA LYS A 352 -2.71 18.55 -3.84
C LYS A 352 -2.52 17.06 -4.09
N ILE A 353 -3.22 16.52 -5.09
CA ILE A 353 -3.19 15.09 -5.41
C ILE A 353 -1.79 14.65 -5.85
N LEU A 354 -1.11 15.47 -6.65
CA LEU A 354 0.20 15.14 -7.23
C LEU A 354 1.38 15.39 -6.27
N TYR A 355 1.24 16.31 -5.31
CA TYR A 355 2.40 16.72 -4.52
C TYR A 355 2.09 17.01 -3.05
N ASP A 356 1.17 17.94 -2.74
CA ASP A 356 1.04 18.44 -1.37
C ASP A 356 0.58 17.33 -0.40
N ASN A 357 -0.44 16.57 -0.79
CA ASN A 357 -0.98 15.50 0.03
C ASN A 357 0.00 14.32 0.20
N PRO A 358 0.59 13.74 -0.86
CA PRO A 358 1.56 12.68 -0.69
C PRO A 358 2.81 13.15 0.07
N LYS A 359 3.23 14.41 -0.11
CA LYS A 359 4.33 14.99 0.68
C LYS A 359 4.02 14.99 2.17
N VAL A 360 2.84 15.48 2.55
CA VAL A 360 2.39 15.48 3.95
C VAL A 360 2.22 14.04 4.44
N PHE A 361 1.59 13.19 3.65
CA PHE A 361 1.33 11.81 4.04
C PHE A 361 2.61 11.04 4.35
N TYR A 362 3.63 11.13 3.51
CA TYR A 362 4.89 10.40 3.68
C TYR A 362 5.95 11.15 4.51
N GLY A 363 5.71 12.41 4.90
CA GLY A 363 6.70 13.23 5.64
C GLY A 363 7.95 13.54 4.80
N LEU A 364 7.77 13.92 3.51
CA LEU A 364 8.84 14.16 2.52
C LEU A 364 9.21 15.65 2.38
#